data_d09a3d187e08df1fb699d0e05ae6cdf6
#
_entry.id   d09a3d187e08df1fb699d0e05ae6cdf6
#
_cell.length_a   1.000
_cell.length_b   1.000
_cell.length_c   1.000
_cell.angle_alpha   90.00
_cell.angle_beta   90.00
_cell.angle_gamma   90.00
#
_symmetry.space_group_name_H-M   'P 1'
#
loop_
_entity.id
_entity.type
_entity.pdbx_description
1 polymer ?
#
loop_
_entity_poly.entity_id
_entity_poly.type
_entity_poly.pdbx_seq_one_letter_code
_entity_poly.pdbx_strand_id
1 'polypeptide(L)'
;MIRKKENGRLELIETFKPHTYEAQSFEIEDIPDPSIEITRELVELSLSGKEVFIREESTARKHGLSRSSLRQILLKLAGEGLILHIPRRGWQVKPFRQEDLQSFIEVREVMELKALELAQSKLSKPEAKQKLEEIKASNQILKNRKVKVKIDNSLHQYLLELAGNPYLDDFFERHGKYYSILFEWEGGNQNSAIQAVHQHHAIIDALIDEDWALARTELSEHLRTNHPVLQEIRTFQ
;
A
#
# COMPACT_ATOMS: atom_id res chain seq x y z
N MET A 1 -51.91 -13.20 2.23
CA MET A 1 -52.36 -14.62 2.27
C MET A 1 -53.23 -14.89 1.03
N ILE A 2 -53.09 -16.03 0.43
CA ILE A 2 -53.81 -16.39 -0.82
C ILE A 2 -54.78 -17.55 -0.50
N ARG A 3 -56.05 -17.45 -0.91
CA ARG A 3 -57.06 -18.49 -0.75
C ARG A 3 -57.46 -19.06 -2.12
N LYS A 4 -57.59 -20.36 -2.21
CA LYS A 4 -58.12 -21.04 -3.40
C LYS A 4 -59.65 -21.13 -3.27
N LYS A 5 -60.38 -20.58 -4.26
CA LYS A 5 -61.84 -20.69 -4.35
C LYS A 5 -62.24 -22.07 -4.83
N GLU A 6 -63.51 -22.49 -4.58
CA GLU A 6 -64.07 -23.79 -5.02
C GLU A 6 -64.00 -24.01 -6.54
N ASN A 7 -63.97 -22.93 -7.32
CA ASN A 7 -63.80 -22.96 -8.77
C ASN A 7 -62.30 -23.02 -9.23
N GLY A 8 -61.35 -23.24 -8.30
CA GLY A 8 -59.92 -23.38 -8.60
C GLY A 8 -59.16 -22.05 -8.78
N ARG A 9 -59.81 -20.89 -8.75
CA ARG A 9 -59.18 -19.59 -8.86
C ARG A 9 -58.56 -19.17 -7.52
N LEU A 10 -57.40 -18.50 -7.59
CA LEU A 10 -56.69 -17.93 -6.44
C LEU A 10 -57.23 -16.52 -6.18
N GLU A 11 -57.54 -16.21 -4.94
CA GLU A 11 -57.90 -14.87 -4.47
C GLU A 11 -56.91 -14.35 -3.44
N LEU A 12 -56.43 -13.12 -3.65
CA LEU A 12 -55.57 -12.45 -2.68
C LEU A 12 -56.44 -11.91 -1.54
N ILE A 13 -56.32 -12.46 -0.33
CA ILE A 13 -57.14 -12.09 0.81
C ILE A 13 -56.53 -10.88 1.56
N GLU A 14 -55.22 -10.73 1.52
CA GLU A 14 -54.52 -9.61 2.16
C GLU A 14 -53.40 -9.14 1.24
N THR A 15 -53.35 -7.84 1.00
CA THR A 15 -52.19 -7.21 0.43
C THR A 15 -51.08 -7.17 1.50
N PHE A 16 -49.92 -7.68 1.15
CA PHE A 16 -48.72 -7.55 1.99
C PHE A 16 -48.48 -6.04 2.19
N LYS A 17 -48.70 -5.55 3.41
CA LYS A 17 -48.23 -4.23 3.79
C LYS A 17 -46.73 -4.40 4.06
N PRO A 18 -45.85 -3.76 3.29
CA PRO A 18 -44.47 -3.78 3.63
C PRO A 18 -44.34 -3.17 5.03
N HIS A 19 -43.84 -3.95 6.00
CA HIS A 19 -43.36 -3.37 7.22
C HIS A 19 -42.25 -2.41 6.82
N THR A 20 -42.45 -1.13 7.04
CA THR A 20 -41.37 -0.17 7.05
C THR A 20 -40.46 -0.60 8.20
N TYR A 21 -39.43 -1.37 7.88
CA TYR A 21 -38.30 -1.49 8.77
C TYR A 21 -37.70 -0.10 8.83
N GLU A 22 -37.82 0.58 9.96
CA GLU A 22 -36.91 1.65 10.30
C GLU A 22 -35.52 1.00 10.23
N ALA A 23 -34.71 1.45 9.25
CA ALA A 23 -33.32 1.03 9.19
C ALA A 23 -32.67 1.49 10.47
N GLN A 24 -32.54 0.60 11.44
CA GLN A 24 -31.64 0.80 12.54
C GLN A 24 -30.26 0.90 11.87
N SER A 25 -29.67 2.10 11.90
CA SER A 25 -28.27 2.27 11.54
C SER A 25 -27.47 1.49 12.57
N PHE A 26 -27.12 0.29 12.25
CA PHE A 26 -26.04 -0.41 12.95
C PHE A 26 -24.79 0.36 12.59
N GLU A 27 -24.20 1.07 13.55
CA GLU A 27 -22.79 1.43 13.47
C GLU A 27 -22.06 0.08 13.38
N ILE A 28 -21.62 -0.25 12.18
CA ILE A 28 -20.68 -1.36 11.99
C ILE A 28 -19.41 -0.83 12.66
N GLU A 29 -19.13 -1.28 13.89
CA GLU A 29 -17.80 -1.15 14.46
C GLU A 29 -16.85 -1.67 13.40
N ASP A 30 -15.89 -0.83 12.97
CA ASP A 30 -14.85 -1.22 12.05
C ASP A 30 -14.13 -2.42 12.64
N ILE A 31 -14.52 -3.63 12.23
CA ILE A 31 -13.80 -4.85 12.61
C ILE A 31 -12.46 -4.72 11.88
N PRO A 32 -11.34 -4.58 12.61
CA PRO A 32 -10.03 -4.43 12.00
C PRO A 32 -9.80 -5.57 11.01
N ASP A 33 -9.44 -5.25 9.77
CA ASP A 33 -9.12 -6.27 8.77
C ASP A 33 -7.96 -7.11 9.30
N PRO A 34 -8.16 -8.42 9.56
CA PRO A 34 -7.11 -9.28 10.09
C PRO A 34 -5.85 -9.31 9.21
N SER A 35 -5.97 -8.99 7.93
CA SER A 35 -4.84 -8.91 7.00
C SER A 35 -3.85 -7.81 7.39
N ILE A 36 -4.34 -6.68 7.95
CA ILE A 36 -3.49 -5.57 8.39
C ILE A 36 -2.63 -5.99 9.57
N GLU A 37 -3.24 -6.64 10.57
CA GLU A 37 -2.52 -7.11 11.76
C GLU A 37 -1.49 -8.18 11.42
N ILE A 38 -1.86 -9.14 10.56
CA ILE A 38 -0.94 -10.18 10.08
C ILE A 38 0.22 -9.57 9.30
N THR A 39 -0.06 -8.62 8.39
CA THR A 39 0.99 -7.93 7.63
C THR A 39 1.95 -7.20 8.57
N ARG A 40 1.43 -6.48 9.57
CA ARG A 40 2.25 -5.79 10.58
C ARG A 40 3.18 -6.77 11.31
N GLU A 41 2.65 -7.88 11.81
CA GLU A 41 3.45 -8.90 12.50
C GLU A 41 4.55 -9.46 11.58
N LEU A 42 4.24 -9.73 10.31
CA LEU A 42 5.21 -10.28 9.37
C LEU A 42 6.28 -9.25 8.97
N VAL A 43 5.93 -7.97 8.89
CA VAL A 43 6.90 -6.89 8.69
C VAL A 43 7.86 -6.80 9.88
N GLU A 44 7.37 -6.84 11.11
CA GLU A 44 8.20 -6.83 12.32
C GLU A 44 9.16 -8.03 12.35
N LEU A 45 8.66 -9.22 11.99
CA LEU A 45 9.49 -10.42 11.88
C LEU A 45 10.54 -10.27 10.77
N SER A 46 10.19 -9.70 9.62
CA SER A 46 11.12 -9.40 8.53
C SER A 46 12.21 -8.44 8.99
N LEU A 47 11.84 -7.32 9.63
CA LEU A 47 12.77 -6.30 10.13
C LEU A 47 13.72 -6.83 11.21
N SER A 48 13.36 -7.90 11.93
CA SER A 48 14.27 -8.56 12.87
C SER A 48 15.51 -9.15 12.21
N GLY A 49 15.53 -9.27 10.86
CA GLY A 49 16.63 -9.86 10.09
C GLY A 49 16.82 -11.37 10.29
N LYS A 50 15.96 -12.00 11.10
CA LYS A 50 16.08 -13.43 11.44
C LYS A 50 15.30 -14.31 10.45
N GLU A 51 15.80 -15.50 10.21
CA GLU A 51 15.07 -16.53 9.48
C GLU A 51 13.92 -17.05 10.35
N VAL A 52 12.69 -16.73 10.01
CA VAL A 52 11.50 -17.14 10.75
C VAL A 52 10.56 -17.92 9.85
N PHE A 53 10.03 -19.03 10.38
CA PHE A 53 8.99 -19.83 9.72
C PHE A 53 7.69 -19.72 10.49
N ILE A 54 6.59 -19.46 9.78
CA ILE A 54 5.24 -19.48 10.33
C ILE A 54 4.48 -20.70 9.82
N ARG A 55 3.58 -21.23 10.67
CA ARG A 55 2.71 -22.36 10.37
C ARG A 55 1.27 -21.91 10.28
N GLU A 56 0.57 -22.30 9.23
CA GLU A 56 -0.83 -21.90 9.00
C GLU A 56 -1.73 -22.18 10.22
N GLU A 57 -1.60 -23.33 10.85
CA GLU A 57 -2.49 -23.71 11.93
C GLU A 57 -2.35 -22.85 13.18
N SER A 58 -1.10 -22.64 13.63
CA SER A 58 -0.85 -21.82 14.82
C SER A 58 -1.19 -20.34 14.59
N THR A 59 -0.87 -19.82 13.40
CA THR A 59 -1.15 -18.43 13.03
C THR A 59 -2.65 -18.18 12.85
N ALA A 60 -3.38 -19.09 12.19
CA ALA A 60 -4.83 -19.00 12.07
C ALA A 60 -5.51 -18.96 13.45
N ARG A 61 -5.09 -19.84 14.36
CA ARG A 61 -5.61 -19.88 15.74
C ARG A 61 -5.31 -18.58 16.49
N LYS A 62 -4.09 -18.04 16.35
CA LYS A 62 -3.68 -16.77 16.98
C LYS A 62 -4.56 -15.60 16.57
N HIS A 63 -4.92 -15.50 15.28
CA HIS A 63 -5.71 -14.40 14.73
C HIS A 63 -7.22 -14.72 14.62
N GLY A 64 -7.70 -15.83 15.19
CA GLY A 64 -9.13 -16.19 15.14
C GLY A 64 -9.67 -16.48 13.74
N LEU A 65 -8.80 -16.87 12.80
CA LEU A 65 -9.15 -17.14 11.41
C LEU A 65 -9.29 -18.62 11.10
N SER A 66 -10.05 -18.92 10.03
CA SER A 66 -9.99 -20.23 9.41
C SER A 66 -8.64 -20.40 8.70
N ARG A 67 -8.18 -21.66 8.55
CA ARG A 67 -6.94 -21.95 7.81
C ARG A 67 -7.02 -21.47 6.34
N SER A 68 -8.20 -21.58 5.72
CA SER A 68 -8.43 -21.13 4.35
C SER A 68 -8.32 -19.61 4.22
N SER A 69 -8.92 -18.86 5.14
CA SER A 69 -8.85 -17.40 5.15
C SER A 69 -7.41 -16.91 5.36
N LEU A 70 -6.70 -17.47 6.34
CA LEU A 70 -5.29 -17.16 6.54
C LEU A 70 -4.47 -17.47 5.30
N ARG A 71 -4.67 -18.62 4.67
CA ARG A 71 -3.91 -19.03 3.48
C ARG A 71 -4.08 -18.05 2.32
N GLN A 72 -5.27 -17.46 2.13
CA GLN A 72 -5.47 -16.42 1.12
C GLN A 72 -4.63 -15.17 1.42
N ILE A 73 -4.58 -14.74 2.68
CA ILE A 73 -3.74 -13.61 3.10
C ILE A 73 -2.26 -13.93 2.83
N LEU A 74 -1.81 -15.11 3.26
CA LEU A 74 -0.41 -15.53 3.06
C LEU A 74 -0.04 -15.65 1.57
N LEU A 75 -0.94 -16.13 0.71
CA LEU A 75 -0.70 -16.19 -0.74
C LEU A 75 -0.56 -14.78 -1.34
N LYS A 76 -1.37 -13.81 -0.89
CA LYS A 76 -1.23 -12.41 -1.30
C LYS A 76 0.14 -11.88 -0.89
N LEU A 77 0.53 -12.01 0.37
CA LEU A 77 1.80 -11.52 0.89
C LEU A 77 3.02 -12.24 0.27
N ALA A 78 2.86 -13.50 -0.16
CA ALA A 78 3.87 -14.19 -0.94
C ALA A 78 4.01 -13.62 -2.35
N GLY A 79 2.89 -13.25 -2.99
CA GLY A 79 2.90 -12.51 -4.27
C GLY A 79 3.58 -11.15 -4.17
N GLU A 80 3.52 -10.52 -3.00
CA GLU A 80 4.18 -9.25 -2.68
C GLU A 80 5.64 -9.42 -2.22
N GLY A 81 6.12 -10.66 -2.06
CA GLY A 81 7.51 -10.98 -1.74
C GLY A 81 7.88 -10.86 -0.25
N LEU A 82 6.91 -10.63 0.65
CA LEU A 82 7.16 -10.57 2.10
C LEU A 82 7.46 -11.95 2.70
N ILE A 83 6.85 -13.00 2.16
CA ILE A 83 7.03 -14.37 2.60
C ILE A 83 7.22 -15.32 1.41
N LEU A 84 7.78 -16.51 1.67
CA LEU A 84 7.97 -17.57 0.70
C LEU A 84 7.34 -18.85 1.21
N HIS A 85 6.60 -19.56 0.37
CA HIS A 85 6.12 -20.91 0.71
C HIS A 85 7.24 -21.94 0.47
N ILE A 86 7.73 -22.56 1.55
CA ILE A 86 8.73 -23.61 1.49
C ILE A 86 8.03 -24.96 1.69
N PRO A 87 8.03 -25.86 0.67
CA PRO A 87 7.38 -27.14 0.77
C PRO A 87 7.82 -27.92 2.01
N ARG A 88 6.86 -28.47 2.75
CA ARG A 88 7.05 -29.23 4.01
C ARG A 88 7.57 -28.43 5.21
N ARG A 89 7.98 -27.17 5.04
CA ARG A 89 8.48 -26.31 6.15
C ARG A 89 7.48 -25.22 6.53
N GLY A 90 6.54 -24.87 5.64
CA GLY A 90 5.57 -23.78 5.85
C GLY A 90 5.97 -22.50 5.15
N TRP A 91 5.69 -21.37 5.76
CA TRP A 91 5.93 -20.05 5.17
C TRP A 91 7.15 -19.41 5.83
N GLN A 92 8.16 -19.11 5.04
CA GLN A 92 9.35 -18.39 5.49
C GLN A 92 9.13 -16.89 5.32
N VAL A 93 9.31 -16.14 6.39
CA VAL A 93 9.34 -14.67 6.32
C VAL A 93 10.66 -14.26 5.70
N LYS A 94 10.61 -13.37 4.69
CA LYS A 94 11.83 -12.84 4.05
C LYS A 94 12.57 -11.98 5.08
N PRO A 95 13.79 -12.35 5.48
CA PRO A 95 14.57 -11.52 6.40
C PRO A 95 14.98 -10.23 5.71
N PHE A 96 14.79 -9.10 6.37
CA PHE A 96 15.30 -7.82 5.90
C PHE A 96 16.83 -7.80 5.99
N ARG A 97 17.45 -7.30 4.94
CA ARG A 97 18.90 -7.06 4.88
C ARG A 97 19.15 -5.64 4.37
N GLN A 98 19.98 -4.91 5.08
CA GLN A 98 20.27 -3.53 4.72
C GLN A 98 21.00 -3.42 3.38
N GLU A 99 21.89 -4.37 3.08
CA GLU A 99 22.60 -4.45 1.82
C GLU A 99 21.66 -4.67 0.63
N ASP A 100 20.63 -5.51 0.80
CA ASP A 100 19.61 -5.74 -0.24
C ASP A 100 18.79 -4.48 -0.50
N LEU A 101 18.43 -3.74 0.57
CA LEU A 101 17.72 -2.47 0.45
C LEU A 101 18.60 -1.43 -0.25
N GLN A 102 19.87 -1.30 0.14
CA GLN A 102 20.78 -0.36 -0.50
C GLN A 102 20.91 -0.64 -2.01
N SER A 103 21.10 -1.90 -2.37
CA SER A 103 21.17 -2.32 -3.77
C SER A 103 19.86 -2.04 -4.52
N PHE A 104 18.70 -2.26 -3.87
CA PHE A 104 17.40 -1.93 -4.45
C PHE A 104 17.24 -0.43 -4.69
N ILE A 105 17.65 0.41 -3.73
CA ILE A 105 17.59 1.88 -3.84
C ILE A 105 18.41 2.37 -5.03
N GLU A 106 19.63 1.87 -5.20
CA GLU A 106 20.51 2.25 -6.30
C GLU A 106 19.87 1.95 -7.66
N VAL A 107 19.27 0.77 -7.81
CA VAL A 107 18.57 0.41 -9.05
C VAL A 107 17.27 1.21 -9.20
N ARG A 108 16.51 1.38 -8.13
CA ARG A 108 15.26 2.17 -8.10
C ARG A 108 15.50 3.59 -8.58
N GLU A 109 16.56 4.24 -8.10
CA GLU A 109 16.92 5.59 -8.54
C GLU A 109 17.12 5.68 -10.05
N VAL A 110 17.90 4.77 -10.63
CA VAL A 110 18.13 4.74 -12.08
C VAL A 110 16.83 4.54 -12.85
N MET A 111 15.98 3.63 -12.38
CA MET A 111 14.71 3.31 -13.03
C MET A 111 13.72 4.47 -12.95
N GLU A 112 13.57 5.11 -11.79
CA GLU A 112 12.64 6.23 -11.63
C GLU A 112 13.11 7.50 -12.32
N LEU A 113 14.41 7.77 -12.34
CA LEU A 113 14.95 8.87 -13.15
C LEU A 113 14.75 8.63 -14.65
N LYS A 114 14.81 7.37 -15.10
CA LYS A 114 14.46 7.03 -16.49
C LYS A 114 12.96 7.16 -16.74
N ALA A 115 12.12 6.79 -15.76
CA ALA A 115 10.67 7.02 -15.86
C ALA A 115 10.36 8.52 -16.00
N LEU A 116 10.97 9.37 -15.18
CA LEU A 116 10.83 10.83 -15.29
C LEU A 116 11.21 11.33 -16.68
N GLU A 117 12.36 10.91 -17.22
CA GLU A 117 12.80 11.28 -18.58
C GLU A 117 11.76 10.90 -19.65
N LEU A 118 11.23 9.68 -19.59
CA LEU A 118 10.22 9.20 -20.54
C LEU A 118 8.87 9.89 -20.39
N ALA A 119 8.55 10.37 -19.19
CA ALA A 119 7.28 11.01 -18.86
C ALA A 119 7.24 12.52 -19.25
N GLN A 120 8.36 13.18 -19.44
CA GLN A 120 8.45 14.64 -19.60
C GLN A 120 7.42 15.23 -20.56
N SER A 121 7.32 14.69 -21.80
CA SER A 121 6.40 15.19 -22.81
C SER A 121 4.91 15.01 -22.44
N LYS A 122 4.60 14.07 -21.56
CA LYS A 122 3.25 13.83 -21.05
C LYS A 122 2.96 14.70 -19.83
N LEU A 123 3.97 14.95 -18.99
CA LEU A 123 3.89 15.80 -17.80
C LEU A 123 3.61 17.28 -18.12
N SER A 124 4.05 17.78 -19.30
CA SER A 124 3.75 19.15 -19.75
C SER A 124 2.28 19.37 -20.11
N LYS A 125 1.45 18.32 -20.16
CA LYS A 125 0.02 18.44 -20.48
C LYS A 125 -0.78 18.96 -19.29
N PRO A 126 -1.84 19.78 -19.51
CA PRO A 126 -2.66 20.34 -18.44
C PRO A 126 -3.26 19.27 -17.52
N GLU A 127 -3.72 18.14 -18.08
CA GLU A 127 -4.33 17.04 -17.33
C GLU A 127 -3.31 16.38 -16.39
N ALA A 128 -2.06 16.29 -16.82
CA ALA A 128 -1.00 15.74 -15.99
C ALA A 128 -0.63 16.68 -14.84
N LYS A 129 -0.58 17.98 -15.09
CA LYS A 129 -0.35 19.00 -14.05
C LYS A 129 -1.48 19.00 -13.02
N GLN A 130 -2.74 18.88 -13.47
CA GLN A 130 -3.88 18.74 -12.55
C GLN A 130 -3.75 17.48 -11.68
N LYS A 131 -3.33 16.36 -12.26
CA LYS A 131 -3.12 15.12 -11.51
C LYS A 131 -1.99 15.23 -10.48
N LEU A 132 -0.91 15.95 -10.82
CA LEU A 132 0.17 16.26 -9.87
C LEU A 132 -0.32 17.09 -8.69
N GLU A 133 -1.20 18.09 -8.92
CA GLU A 133 -1.81 18.85 -7.83
C GLU A 133 -2.70 17.98 -6.92
N GLU A 134 -3.46 17.03 -7.48
CA GLU A 134 -4.24 16.07 -6.69
C GLU A 134 -3.33 15.19 -5.82
N ILE A 135 -2.22 14.70 -6.39
CA ILE A 135 -1.21 13.90 -5.66
C ILE A 135 -0.57 14.75 -4.55
N LYS A 136 -0.22 16.00 -4.84
CA LYS A 136 0.30 16.93 -3.84
C LYS A 136 -0.69 17.16 -2.70
N ALA A 137 -1.97 17.32 -3.03
CA ALA A 137 -3.03 17.49 -2.05
C ALA A 137 -3.30 16.23 -1.20
N SER A 138 -3.00 15.02 -1.69
CA SER A 138 -3.12 13.78 -0.91
C SER A 138 -1.97 13.61 0.09
N ASN A 139 -0.79 14.15 -0.21
CA ASN A 139 0.41 14.08 0.63
C ASN A 139 0.43 15.30 1.57
N GLN A 140 0.01 15.12 2.83
CA GLN A 140 -0.26 16.23 3.75
C GLN A 140 0.29 16.01 5.15
N ILE A 141 0.66 17.12 5.78
CA ILE A 141 0.95 17.21 7.22
C ILE A 141 -0.25 17.85 7.90
N LEU A 142 -1.06 17.06 8.59
CA LEU A 142 -2.23 17.52 9.30
C LEU A 142 -1.85 17.94 10.73
N LYS A 143 -1.93 19.23 11.02
CA LYS A 143 -1.60 19.81 12.33
C LYS A 143 -2.87 19.96 13.18
N ASN A 144 -3.40 18.85 13.69
CA ASN A 144 -4.49 18.86 14.67
C ASN A 144 -3.89 18.70 16.09
N ARG A 145 -4.66 18.16 17.05
CA ARG A 145 -4.17 17.86 18.43
C ARG A 145 -2.92 16.97 18.46
N LYS A 146 -2.74 16.13 17.41
CA LYS A 146 -1.50 15.37 17.13
C LYS A 146 -1.16 15.56 15.66
N VAL A 147 0.13 15.68 15.36
CA VAL A 147 0.59 15.72 13.96
C VAL A 147 0.30 14.36 13.32
N LYS A 148 -0.48 14.35 12.24
CA LYS A 148 -0.68 13.18 11.37
C LYS A 148 -0.06 13.48 10.02
N VAL A 149 0.69 12.54 9.49
CA VAL A 149 1.26 12.63 8.16
C VAL A 149 0.50 11.66 7.26
N LYS A 150 0.05 12.16 6.11
CA LYS A 150 -0.45 11.35 5.01
C LYS A 150 0.58 11.42 3.90
N ILE A 151 1.13 10.29 3.56
CA ILE A 151 2.05 10.12 2.44
C ILE A 151 1.79 8.75 1.82
N ASP A 152 1.86 8.68 0.51
CA ASP A 152 1.68 7.46 -0.26
C ASP A 152 2.67 7.39 -1.43
N ASN A 153 2.61 6.31 -2.20
CA ASN A 153 3.49 6.06 -3.34
C ASN A 153 2.94 6.63 -4.67
N SER A 154 1.88 7.44 -4.62
CA SER A 154 1.15 7.90 -5.82
C SER A 154 2.01 8.71 -6.79
N LEU A 155 2.95 9.53 -6.30
CA LEU A 155 3.89 10.26 -7.14
C LEU A 155 4.75 9.32 -8.00
N HIS A 156 5.37 8.34 -7.36
CA HIS A 156 6.25 7.37 -8.04
C HIS A 156 5.47 6.51 -9.04
N GLN A 157 4.29 6.02 -8.63
CA GLN A 157 3.40 5.26 -9.52
C GLN A 157 2.97 6.06 -10.73
N TYR A 158 2.65 7.35 -10.55
CA TYR A 158 2.24 8.22 -11.64
C TYR A 158 3.36 8.46 -12.65
N LEU A 159 4.59 8.65 -12.19
CA LEU A 159 5.75 8.77 -13.08
C LEU A 159 5.97 7.49 -13.91
N LEU A 160 5.86 6.31 -13.30
CA LEU A 160 5.96 5.02 -13.98
C LEU A 160 4.84 4.85 -15.02
N GLU A 161 3.59 5.13 -14.65
CA GLU A 161 2.43 5.08 -15.54
C GLU A 161 2.62 5.97 -16.77
N LEU A 162 3.04 7.21 -16.57
CA LEU A 162 3.32 8.14 -17.67
C LEU A 162 4.51 7.71 -18.51
N ALA A 163 5.53 7.09 -17.93
CA ALA A 163 6.65 6.53 -18.68
C ALA A 163 6.18 5.47 -19.68
N GLY A 164 5.20 4.64 -19.28
CA GLY A 164 4.60 3.61 -20.12
C GLY A 164 5.60 2.59 -20.63
N ASN A 165 6.61 2.28 -19.83
CA ASN A 165 7.65 1.32 -20.19
C ASN A 165 7.39 0.00 -19.44
N PRO A 166 6.98 -1.08 -20.16
CA PRO A 166 6.59 -2.33 -19.52
C PRO A 166 7.74 -3.02 -18.74
N TYR A 167 8.98 -2.72 -19.05
CA TYR A 167 10.12 -3.26 -18.30
C TYR A 167 10.34 -2.55 -16.96
N LEU A 168 10.02 -1.27 -16.87
CA LEU A 168 10.00 -0.54 -15.60
C LEU A 168 8.86 -1.11 -14.72
N ASP A 169 7.68 -1.28 -15.29
CA ASP A 169 6.51 -1.83 -14.59
C ASP A 169 6.82 -3.24 -14.06
N ASP A 170 7.38 -4.13 -14.90
CA ASP A 170 7.76 -5.50 -14.50
C ASP A 170 8.81 -5.51 -13.38
N PHE A 171 9.79 -4.59 -13.42
CA PHE A 171 10.78 -4.46 -12.36
C PHE A 171 10.13 -4.12 -11.00
N PHE A 172 9.28 -3.08 -10.96
CA PHE A 172 8.63 -2.66 -9.72
C PHE A 172 7.59 -3.67 -9.24
N GLU A 173 6.88 -4.33 -10.15
CA GLU A 173 5.95 -5.42 -9.84
C GLU A 173 6.65 -6.58 -9.12
N ARG A 174 7.85 -6.96 -9.56
CA ARG A 174 8.60 -8.11 -9.01
C ARG A 174 9.46 -7.78 -7.80
N HIS A 175 10.03 -6.58 -7.76
CA HIS A 175 11.06 -6.25 -6.77
C HIS A 175 10.62 -5.12 -5.83
N GLY A 176 9.69 -4.27 -6.25
CA GLY A 176 9.27 -3.10 -5.48
C GLY A 176 8.27 -3.39 -4.37
N LYS A 177 7.36 -4.35 -4.56
CA LYS A 177 6.25 -4.60 -3.62
C LYS A 177 6.71 -4.88 -2.19
N TYR A 178 7.71 -5.72 -2.02
CA TYR A 178 8.28 -6.00 -0.70
C TYR A 178 8.73 -4.72 0.02
N TYR A 179 9.45 -3.85 -0.67
CA TYR A 179 9.94 -2.60 -0.08
C TYR A 179 8.82 -1.57 0.11
N SER A 180 7.81 -1.54 -0.76
CA SER A 180 6.62 -0.69 -0.56
C SER A 180 5.92 -1.02 0.75
N ILE A 181 5.72 -2.31 1.06
CA ILE A 181 5.13 -2.75 2.34
C ILE A 181 5.99 -2.25 3.52
N LEU A 182 7.32 -2.34 3.43
CA LEU A 182 8.20 -1.87 4.48
C LEU A 182 8.18 -0.34 4.64
N PHE A 183 8.06 0.41 3.53
CA PHE A 183 8.00 1.87 3.56
C PHE A 183 6.65 2.40 4.08
N GLU A 184 5.56 1.67 3.82
CA GLU A 184 4.22 1.99 4.30
C GLU A 184 3.98 1.58 5.76
N TRP A 185 4.94 0.88 6.37
CA TRP A 185 4.80 0.43 7.74
C TRP A 185 4.74 1.60 8.73
N GLU A 186 3.62 1.68 9.47
CA GLU A 186 3.28 2.80 10.36
C GLU A 186 4.22 2.99 11.57
N GLY A 187 5.14 2.05 11.82
CA GLY A 187 6.19 2.17 12.84
C GLY A 187 7.31 3.16 12.49
N GLY A 188 7.25 3.77 11.29
CA GLY A 188 8.26 4.68 10.80
C GLY A 188 8.37 5.99 11.58
N ASN A 189 9.56 6.59 11.56
CA ASN A 189 9.85 7.86 12.22
C ASN A 189 9.01 8.99 11.63
N GLN A 190 8.19 9.65 12.46
CA GLN A 190 7.33 10.77 12.04
C GLN A 190 8.11 11.89 11.34
N ASN A 191 9.34 12.19 11.77
CA ASN A 191 10.17 13.20 11.13
C ASN A 191 10.55 12.82 9.70
N SER A 192 10.83 11.53 9.44
CA SER A 192 11.12 11.03 8.10
C SER A 192 9.88 11.13 7.19
N ALA A 193 8.69 10.84 7.72
CA ALA A 193 7.44 11.01 6.98
C ALA A 193 7.15 12.49 6.65
N ILE A 194 7.42 13.42 7.58
CA ILE A 194 7.31 14.87 7.34
C ILE A 194 8.29 15.29 6.25
N GLN A 195 9.53 14.83 6.32
CA GLN A 195 10.55 15.13 5.32
C GLN A 195 10.13 14.60 3.94
N ALA A 196 9.58 13.39 3.87
CA ALA A 196 9.09 12.81 2.62
C ALA A 196 7.99 13.65 1.98
N VAL A 197 7.01 14.16 2.76
CA VAL A 197 5.98 15.07 2.25
C VAL A 197 6.60 16.32 1.64
N HIS A 198 7.56 16.95 2.33
CA HIS A 198 8.23 18.14 1.80
C HIS A 198 8.99 17.84 0.50
N GLN A 199 9.69 16.71 0.43
CA GLN A 199 10.40 16.29 -0.78
C GLN A 199 9.43 15.96 -1.92
N HIS A 200 8.33 15.24 -1.66
CA HIS A 200 7.30 15.01 -2.69
C HIS A 200 6.74 16.33 -3.23
N HIS A 201 6.47 17.32 -2.36
CA HIS A 201 6.00 18.64 -2.78
C HIS A 201 7.05 19.35 -3.65
N ALA A 202 8.31 19.35 -3.26
CA ALA A 202 9.39 19.97 -4.04
C ALA A 202 9.53 19.33 -5.44
N ILE A 203 9.48 18.00 -5.52
CA ILE A 203 9.48 17.28 -6.80
C ILE A 203 8.28 17.69 -7.65
N ILE A 204 7.07 17.68 -7.08
CA ILE A 204 5.83 18.01 -7.81
C ILE A 204 5.87 19.45 -8.30
N ASP A 205 6.29 20.41 -7.48
CA ASP A 205 6.42 21.79 -7.88
C ASP A 205 7.37 21.97 -9.06
N ALA A 206 8.55 21.34 -9.01
CA ALA A 206 9.50 21.36 -10.13
C ALA A 206 8.93 20.72 -11.40
N LEU A 207 8.11 19.64 -11.27
CA LEU A 207 7.43 19.01 -12.41
C LEU A 207 6.37 19.91 -13.03
N ILE A 208 5.58 20.64 -12.21
CA ILE A 208 4.54 21.58 -12.66
C ILE A 208 5.17 22.77 -13.37
N ASP A 209 6.29 23.27 -12.84
CA ASP A 209 7.07 24.38 -13.39
C ASP A 209 7.91 23.98 -14.61
N GLU A 210 7.94 22.68 -14.95
CA GLU A 210 8.74 22.11 -16.03
C GLU A 210 10.26 22.33 -15.85
N ASP A 211 10.70 22.52 -14.60
CA ASP A 211 12.12 22.52 -14.25
C ASP A 211 12.64 21.07 -14.10
N TRP A 212 12.93 20.47 -15.26
CA TRP A 212 13.35 19.06 -15.34
C TRP A 212 14.66 18.78 -14.63
N ALA A 213 15.55 19.78 -14.57
CA ALA A 213 16.84 19.65 -13.89
C ALA A 213 16.64 19.58 -12.38
N LEU A 214 15.82 20.49 -11.85
CA LEU A 214 15.46 20.49 -10.43
C LEU A 214 14.66 19.24 -10.05
N ALA A 215 13.62 18.89 -10.83
CA ALA A 215 12.80 17.70 -10.59
C ALA A 215 13.65 16.43 -10.51
N ARG A 216 14.64 16.29 -11.42
CA ARG A 216 15.59 15.16 -11.40
C ARG A 216 16.45 15.15 -10.15
N THR A 217 16.94 16.31 -9.72
CA THR A 217 17.79 16.44 -8.52
C THR A 217 17.00 16.10 -7.26
N GLU A 218 15.82 16.70 -7.10
CA GLU A 218 14.94 16.46 -5.95
C GLU A 218 14.49 14.99 -5.85
N LEU A 219 14.12 14.38 -6.99
CA LEU A 219 13.75 12.95 -7.03
C LEU A 219 14.93 12.05 -6.64
N SER A 220 16.12 12.30 -7.16
CA SER A 220 17.33 11.55 -6.81
C SER A 220 17.66 11.67 -5.32
N GLU A 221 17.61 12.88 -4.76
CA GLU A 221 17.85 13.11 -3.34
C GLU A 221 16.81 12.43 -2.46
N HIS A 222 15.52 12.55 -2.81
CA HIS A 222 14.44 11.87 -2.13
C HIS A 222 14.67 10.35 -2.07
N LEU A 223 14.97 9.74 -3.21
CA LEU A 223 15.17 8.28 -3.31
C LEU A 223 16.38 7.80 -2.51
N ARG A 224 17.43 8.61 -2.36
CA ARG A 224 18.65 8.27 -1.59
C ARG A 224 18.52 8.49 -0.11
N THR A 225 17.75 9.49 0.31
CA THR A 225 17.79 9.98 1.70
C THR A 225 16.59 9.58 2.53
N ASN A 226 15.42 9.36 1.90
CA ASN A 226 14.19 9.21 2.65
C ASN A 226 13.67 7.77 2.70
N HIS A 227 14.35 6.96 3.51
CA HIS A 227 13.92 5.59 3.80
C HIS A 227 13.64 5.46 5.30
N PRO A 228 12.37 5.58 5.75
CA PRO A 228 12.00 5.49 7.17
C PRO A 228 12.58 4.25 7.85
N VAL A 229 12.54 3.11 7.16
CA VAL A 229 13.06 1.83 7.64
C VAL A 229 14.57 1.86 7.88
N LEU A 230 15.35 2.62 7.09
CA LEU A 230 16.80 2.71 7.28
C LEU A 230 17.20 3.48 8.54
N GLN A 231 16.39 4.44 8.96
CA GLN A 231 16.72 5.28 10.12
C GLN A 231 16.47 4.55 11.44
N GLU A 232 15.47 3.66 11.49
CA GLU A 232 15.16 2.88 12.70
C GLU A 232 16.15 1.73 12.93
N ILE A 233 16.62 1.06 11.87
CA ILE A 233 17.57 -0.05 12.00
C ILE A 233 18.92 0.43 12.56
N ARG A 234 19.31 1.70 12.33
CA ARG A 234 20.52 2.29 12.93
C ARG A 234 20.45 2.45 14.45
N THR A 235 19.25 2.42 15.03
CA THR A 235 19.05 2.55 16.49
C THR A 235 19.05 1.21 17.22
N PHE A 236 19.03 0.08 16.50
CA PHE A 236 19.07 -1.27 17.08
C PHE A 236 20.43 -1.98 16.97
N GLN A 237 21.44 -1.31 16.44
CA GLN A 237 22.87 -1.74 16.48
C GLN A 237 23.63 -0.97 17.55
#